data_a59a873b72c84c25a4f8d0ef003466b8
#
_entry.id   a59a873b72c84c25a4f8d0ef003466b8
#
_cell.length_a   1.000
_cell.length_b   1.000
_cell.length_c   1.000
_cell.angle_alpha   90.00
_cell.angle_beta   90.00
_cell.angle_gamma   90.00
#
_symmetry.space_group_name_H-M   'P 1'
#
loop_
_entity.id
_entity.type
_entity.pdbx_description
1 polymer ?
#
loop_
_entity_poly.entity_id
_entity_poly.type
_entity_poly.pdbx_seq_one_letter_code
_entity_poly.pdbx_strand_id
1 'polypeptide(L)'
;MSDQTIKTMTQSIIDGYRLKKDDAFVQDMLTMPLAALQEGAGALQRHFCGNHVDFCTIINARSGRCGENCKYCAQAACHHTSCEEYDFLDEKTIMETAKMDQDAGANRFAMVTSGRALTGKDFDKALSIYKAMKKDL
;
A
#
# COMPACT_ATOMS: atom_id res chain seq x y z
N MET A 1 24.29 -18.87 -13.61
CA MET A 1 22.93 -19.39 -13.52
C MET A 1 22.04 -18.45 -14.29
N SER A 2 21.32 -18.99 -15.20
CA SER A 2 20.97 -18.31 -16.44
C SER A 2 19.53 -17.84 -16.43
N ASP A 3 19.27 -16.88 -17.29
CA ASP A 3 17.99 -16.47 -17.85
C ASP A 3 16.98 -17.64 -18.01
N GLN A 4 17.46 -18.81 -18.42
CA GLN A 4 16.70 -20.05 -18.53
C GLN A 4 16.12 -20.54 -17.19
N THR A 5 16.81 -20.38 -16.08
CA THR A 5 16.33 -20.80 -14.74
C THR A 5 15.13 -19.95 -14.30
N ILE A 6 15.19 -18.63 -14.55
CA ILE A 6 14.08 -17.71 -14.24
C ILE A 6 12.87 -18.03 -15.12
N LYS A 7 13.06 -18.22 -16.43
CA LYS A 7 11.98 -18.60 -17.36
C LYS A 7 11.29 -19.89 -16.96
N THR A 8 12.07 -20.91 -16.60
CA THR A 8 11.53 -22.20 -16.15
C THR A 8 10.72 -22.04 -14.85
N MET A 9 11.22 -21.29 -13.88
CA MET A 9 10.50 -21.05 -12.62
C MET A 9 9.24 -20.21 -12.84
N THR A 10 9.33 -19.18 -13.68
CA THR A 10 8.19 -18.35 -14.04
C THR A 10 7.07 -19.23 -14.66
N GLN A 11 7.40 -20.11 -15.57
CA GLN A 11 6.41 -21.02 -16.16
C GLN A 11 5.84 -21.99 -15.12
N SER A 12 6.68 -22.55 -14.25
CA SER A 12 6.20 -23.42 -13.17
C SER A 12 5.20 -22.73 -12.24
N ILE A 13 5.42 -21.43 -11.93
CA ILE A 13 4.49 -20.64 -11.12
C ILE A 13 3.17 -20.40 -11.87
N ILE A 14 3.24 -20.11 -13.17
CA ILE A 14 2.07 -19.99 -14.04
C ILE A 14 1.26 -21.29 -14.04
N ASP A 15 1.94 -22.43 -14.10
CA ASP A 15 1.35 -23.77 -14.08
C ASP A 15 0.84 -24.20 -12.68
N GLY A 16 0.91 -23.31 -11.68
CA GLY A 16 0.33 -23.52 -10.37
C GLY A 16 1.32 -23.81 -9.23
N TYR A 17 2.63 -23.90 -9.51
CA TYR A 17 3.62 -24.05 -8.45
C TYR A 17 3.59 -22.85 -7.50
N ARG A 18 3.74 -23.08 -6.21
CA ARG A 18 3.86 -22.03 -5.19
C ARG A 18 5.22 -22.14 -4.52
N LEU A 19 6.03 -21.08 -4.69
CA LEU A 19 7.34 -20.98 -4.06
C LEU A 19 7.23 -21.14 -2.55
N LYS A 20 8.16 -21.92 -1.99
CA LYS A 20 8.31 -22.12 -0.56
C LYS A 20 9.55 -21.38 -0.08
N LYS A 21 9.56 -21.00 1.19
CA LYS A 21 10.66 -20.25 1.80
C LYS A 21 12.04 -20.91 1.67
N ASP A 22 12.07 -22.23 1.68
CA ASP A 22 13.25 -23.08 1.65
C ASP A 22 13.60 -23.59 0.23
N ASP A 23 12.88 -23.17 -0.78
CA ASP A 23 13.25 -23.47 -2.17
C ASP A 23 14.62 -22.87 -2.50
N ALA A 24 15.51 -23.64 -3.09
CA ALA A 24 16.83 -23.19 -3.49
C ALA A 24 16.78 -21.97 -4.40
N PHE A 25 15.79 -21.90 -5.29
CA PHE A 25 15.56 -20.76 -6.18
C PHE A 25 15.39 -19.43 -5.42
N VAL A 26 14.75 -19.44 -4.24
CA VAL A 26 14.55 -18.22 -3.42
C VAL A 26 15.89 -17.65 -2.96
N GLN A 27 16.85 -18.52 -2.59
CA GLN A 27 18.21 -18.09 -2.21
C GLN A 27 18.99 -17.62 -3.46
N ASP A 28 18.83 -18.31 -4.56
CA ASP A 28 19.50 -17.99 -5.82
C ASP A 28 19.08 -16.62 -6.39
N MET A 29 17.81 -16.20 -6.18
CA MET A 29 17.32 -14.88 -6.61
C MET A 29 18.18 -13.73 -6.08
N LEU A 30 18.80 -13.86 -4.90
CA LEU A 30 19.65 -12.81 -4.31
C LEU A 30 20.89 -12.49 -5.15
N THR A 31 21.32 -13.41 -6.01
CA THR A 31 22.52 -13.28 -6.85
C THR A 31 22.21 -13.23 -8.34
N MET A 32 20.95 -13.33 -8.73
CA MET A 32 20.52 -13.28 -10.12
C MET A 32 20.57 -11.85 -10.70
N PRO A 33 20.83 -11.70 -12.01
CA PRO A 33 20.73 -10.40 -12.65
C PRO A 33 19.34 -9.77 -12.49
N LEU A 34 19.30 -8.51 -12.06
CA LEU A 34 18.05 -7.79 -11.81
C LEU A 34 17.14 -7.76 -13.06
N ALA A 35 17.72 -7.56 -14.24
CA ALA A 35 16.95 -7.53 -15.50
C ALA A 35 16.20 -8.83 -15.76
N ALA A 36 16.81 -9.98 -15.49
CA ALA A 36 16.18 -11.28 -15.67
C ALA A 36 15.06 -11.50 -14.63
N LEU A 37 15.27 -11.08 -13.37
CA LEU A 37 14.21 -11.11 -12.34
C LEU A 37 13.03 -10.21 -12.71
N GLN A 38 13.28 -9.01 -13.26
CA GLN A 38 12.24 -8.09 -13.74
C GLN A 38 11.45 -8.69 -14.91
N GLU A 39 12.11 -9.36 -15.85
CA GLU A 39 11.43 -10.04 -16.96
C GLU A 39 10.49 -11.14 -16.44
N GLY A 40 10.98 -11.99 -15.54
CA GLY A 40 10.17 -13.06 -14.93
C GLY A 40 8.98 -12.51 -14.13
N ALA A 41 9.23 -11.51 -13.27
CA ALA A 41 8.18 -10.85 -12.48
C ALA A 41 7.14 -10.18 -13.38
N GLY A 42 7.57 -9.50 -14.46
CA GLY A 42 6.69 -8.88 -15.43
C GLY A 42 5.83 -9.91 -16.19
N ALA A 43 6.38 -11.08 -16.48
CA ALA A 43 5.61 -12.17 -17.10
C ALA A 43 4.52 -12.71 -16.16
N LEU A 44 4.84 -12.89 -14.88
CA LEU A 44 3.85 -13.28 -13.85
C LEU A 44 2.77 -12.21 -13.69
N GLN A 45 3.16 -10.95 -13.59
CA GLN A 45 2.21 -9.83 -13.46
C GLN A 45 1.25 -9.80 -14.65
N ARG A 46 1.75 -9.88 -15.89
CA ARG A 46 0.90 -9.90 -17.09
C ARG A 46 -0.03 -11.11 -17.12
N HIS A 47 0.44 -12.28 -16.68
CA HIS A 47 -0.38 -13.49 -16.68
C HIS A 47 -1.53 -13.42 -15.67
N PHE A 48 -1.26 -12.96 -14.43
CA PHE A 48 -2.24 -12.98 -13.33
C PHE A 48 -3.08 -11.70 -13.23
N CYS A 49 -2.53 -10.54 -13.64
CA CYS A 49 -3.15 -9.23 -13.47
C CYS A 49 -3.43 -8.53 -14.82
N GLY A 50 -2.93 -9.07 -15.94
CA GLY A 50 -3.01 -8.40 -17.24
C GLY A 50 -2.24 -7.09 -17.26
N ASN A 51 -2.81 -6.09 -17.92
CA ASN A 51 -2.25 -4.72 -17.98
C ASN A 51 -2.91 -3.77 -17.00
N HIS A 52 -3.68 -4.29 -16.05
CA HIS A 52 -4.33 -3.48 -15.04
C HIS A 52 -3.30 -2.97 -14.02
N VAL A 53 -3.35 -1.67 -13.75
CA VAL A 53 -2.60 -1.01 -12.68
C VAL A 53 -3.59 -0.50 -11.65
N ASP A 54 -3.39 -0.89 -10.40
CA ASP A 54 -4.25 -0.55 -9.29
C ASP A 54 -3.67 0.69 -8.57
N PHE A 55 -4.33 1.83 -8.73
CA PHE A 55 -3.93 3.08 -8.09
C PHE A 55 -4.54 3.18 -6.70
N CYS A 56 -3.68 3.31 -5.70
CA CYS A 56 -4.09 3.53 -4.31
C CYS A 56 -3.59 4.89 -3.84
N THR A 57 -4.49 5.68 -3.28
CA THR A 57 -4.18 6.99 -2.70
C THR A 57 -4.48 7.00 -1.21
N ILE A 58 -3.84 7.92 -0.50
CA ILE A 58 -3.92 8.01 0.96
C ILE A 58 -4.05 9.48 1.36
N ILE A 59 -5.01 9.77 2.23
CA ILE A 59 -5.03 11.03 2.99
C ILE A 59 -4.57 10.78 4.43
N ASN A 60 -3.65 11.60 4.93
CA ASN A 60 -3.32 11.60 6.35
C ASN A 60 -4.39 12.38 7.12
N ALA A 61 -5.42 11.70 7.58
CA ALA A 61 -6.61 12.34 8.15
C ALA A 61 -6.41 12.86 9.58
N ARG A 62 -5.34 12.45 10.28
CA ARG A 62 -4.89 13.00 11.56
C ARG A 62 -3.39 12.82 11.67
N SER A 63 -2.64 13.87 11.99
CA SER A 63 -1.18 13.85 11.98
C SER A 63 -0.56 14.23 13.32
N GLY A 64 0.62 13.64 13.57
CA GLY A 64 1.46 13.95 14.74
C GLY A 64 0.94 13.38 16.06
N ARG A 65 1.61 13.73 17.15
CA ARG A 65 1.25 13.41 18.54
C ARG A 65 0.92 11.93 18.81
N CYS A 66 1.52 11.01 18.03
CA CYS A 66 1.30 9.59 18.21
C CYS A 66 2.00 9.07 19.46
N GLY A 67 1.27 8.41 20.37
CA GLY A 67 1.82 7.83 21.60
C GLY A 67 2.63 6.54 21.40
N GLU A 68 2.69 6.00 20.17
CA GLU A 68 3.48 4.82 19.84
C GLU A 68 4.93 5.19 19.52
N ASN A 69 5.85 4.22 19.63
CA ASN A 69 7.27 4.40 19.40
C ASN A 69 7.76 3.57 18.19
N CYS A 70 7.16 3.73 17.03
CA CYS A 70 7.60 3.08 15.80
C CYS A 70 8.88 3.75 15.29
N LYS A 71 9.96 2.98 15.15
CA LYS A 71 11.33 3.49 14.94
C LYS A 71 11.55 4.42 13.74
N TYR A 72 10.76 4.35 12.69
CA TYR A 72 10.86 5.25 11.52
C TYR A 72 9.64 6.14 11.31
N CYS A 73 8.76 6.23 12.28
CA CYS A 73 7.57 7.04 12.12
C CYS A 73 7.84 8.49 12.54
N ALA A 74 7.76 9.41 11.58
CA ALA A 74 7.92 10.85 11.86
C ALA A 74 6.83 11.41 12.78
N GLN A 75 5.69 10.74 12.92
CA GLN A 75 4.53 11.19 13.69
C GLN A 75 4.57 10.77 15.17
N ALA A 76 5.58 10.00 15.60
CA ALA A 76 5.70 9.56 16.99
C ALA A 76 6.08 10.76 17.89
N ALA A 77 5.34 10.98 18.97
CA ALA A 77 5.57 12.10 19.88
C ALA A 77 6.94 12.08 20.57
N CYS A 78 7.58 10.90 20.65
CA CYS A 78 8.92 10.75 21.20
C CYS A 78 10.05 11.05 20.19
N HIS A 79 9.72 11.28 18.91
CA HIS A 79 10.69 11.64 17.88
C HIS A 79 10.67 13.15 17.63
N HIS A 80 11.87 13.75 17.51
CA HIS A 80 12.01 15.16 17.18
C HIS A 80 12.05 15.35 15.67
N THR A 81 10.88 15.40 15.06
CA THR A 81 10.71 15.60 13.60
C THR A 81 9.95 16.88 13.33
N SER A 82 10.01 17.38 12.11
CA SER A 82 9.25 18.54 11.65
C SER A 82 7.91 18.16 11.00
N CYS A 83 7.30 17.04 11.39
CA CYS A 83 5.99 16.67 10.83
C CYS A 83 4.91 17.68 11.28
N GLU A 84 4.06 18.06 10.36
CA GLU A 84 2.90 18.88 10.64
C GLU A 84 1.92 18.14 11.57
N GLU A 85 1.41 18.82 12.59
CA GLU A 85 0.48 18.25 13.56
C GLU A 85 -0.91 18.86 13.42
N TYR A 86 -1.92 18.02 13.26
CA TYR A 86 -3.32 18.43 13.21
C TYR A 86 -4.27 17.34 13.69
N ASP A 87 -5.43 17.78 14.17
CA ASP A 87 -6.52 16.91 14.58
C ASP A 87 -7.20 16.26 13.36
N PHE A 88 -8.16 15.38 13.60
CA PHE A 88 -8.87 14.68 12.54
C PHE A 88 -9.54 15.70 11.59
N LEU A 89 -9.17 15.65 10.31
CA LEU A 89 -9.66 16.54 9.26
C LEU A 89 -11.18 16.52 9.16
N ASP A 90 -11.77 17.62 8.71
CA ASP A 90 -13.20 17.69 8.47
C ASP A 90 -13.63 16.82 7.28
N GLU A 91 -14.92 16.45 7.27
CA GLU A 91 -15.50 15.59 6.24
C GLU A 91 -15.38 16.19 4.85
N LYS A 92 -15.57 17.50 4.72
CA LYS A 92 -15.51 18.21 3.43
C LYS A 92 -14.13 18.05 2.79
N THR A 93 -13.05 18.33 3.54
CA THR A 93 -11.66 18.19 3.07
C THR A 93 -11.38 16.77 2.61
N ILE A 94 -11.82 15.76 3.37
CA ILE A 94 -11.59 14.36 3.03
C ILE A 94 -12.38 13.95 1.79
N MET A 95 -13.65 14.36 1.66
CA MET A 95 -14.49 14.04 0.50
C MET A 95 -14.00 14.74 -0.78
N GLU A 96 -13.56 15.98 -0.69
CA GLU A 96 -12.98 16.71 -1.83
C GLU A 96 -11.70 16.04 -2.32
N THR A 97 -10.83 15.61 -1.42
CA THR A 97 -9.61 14.86 -1.77
C THR A 97 -9.96 13.51 -2.40
N ALA A 98 -10.87 12.76 -1.81
CA ALA A 98 -11.29 11.46 -2.35
C ALA A 98 -11.92 11.61 -3.75
N LYS A 99 -12.71 12.65 -3.97
CA LYS A 99 -13.29 12.94 -5.29
C LYS A 99 -12.23 13.32 -6.31
N MET A 100 -11.29 14.17 -5.95
CA MET A 100 -10.16 14.54 -6.80
C MET A 100 -9.33 13.30 -7.20
N ASP A 101 -9.03 12.43 -6.25
CA ASP A 101 -8.28 11.21 -6.51
C ASP A 101 -9.06 10.22 -7.39
N GLN A 102 -10.37 10.08 -7.18
CA GLN A 102 -11.23 9.29 -8.06
C GLN A 102 -11.23 9.83 -9.49
N ASP A 103 -11.37 11.14 -9.66
CA ASP A 103 -11.35 11.79 -10.99
C ASP A 103 -9.97 11.64 -11.68
N ALA A 104 -8.89 11.52 -10.90
CA ALA A 104 -7.55 11.19 -11.40
C ALA A 104 -7.36 9.69 -11.71
N GLY A 105 -8.37 8.85 -11.49
CA GLY A 105 -8.36 7.42 -11.80
C GLY A 105 -7.90 6.51 -10.66
N ALA A 106 -7.88 6.98 -9.42
CA ALA A 106 -7.58 6.13 -8.28
C ALA A 106 -8.67 5.06 -8.07
N ASN A 107 -8.23 3.82 -7.88
CA ASN A 107 -9.12 2.67 -7.63
C ASN A 107 -9.40 2.49 -6.14
N ARG A 108 -8.52 2.97 -5.30
CA ARG A 108 -8.62 2.87 -3.84
C ARG A 108 -8.18 4.16 -3.17
N PHE A 109 -8.93 4.54 -2.16
CA PHE A 109 -8.64 5.67 -1.29
C PHE A 109 -8.64 5.21 0.17
N ALA A 110 -7.67 5.63 0.97
CA ALA A 110 -7.57 5.28 2.37
C ALA A 110 -7.32 6.49 3.26
N MET A 111 -8.06 6.58 4.36
CA MET A 111 -7.76 7.50 5.45
C MET A 111 -6.77 6.83 6.41
N VAL A 112 -5.59 7.41 6.57
CA VAL A 112 -4.63 7.00 7.61
C VAL A 112 -4.58 8.03 8.73
N THR A 113 -4.23 7.59 9.92
CA THR A 113 -4.18 8.47 11.10
C THR A 113 -3.01 8.14 11.99
N SER A 114 -2.44 9.13 12.64
CA SER A 114 -1.56 8.92 13.76
C SER A 114 -2.31 8.24 14.92
N GLY A 115 -1.57 7.47 15.76
CA GLY A 115 -2.13 6.76 16.90
C GLY A 115 -2.28 5.25 16.65
N ARG A 116 -2.42 4.50 17.73
CA ARG A 116 -2.55 3.04 17.71
C ARG A 116 -3.88 2.58 17.10
N ALA A 117 -4.94 3.32 17.36
CA ALA A 117 -6.28 3.05 16.88
C ALA A 117 -7.14 4.31 16.92
N LEU A 118 -8.16 4.35 16.07
CA LEU A 118 -9.25 5.31 16.22
C LEU A 118 -10.25 4.80 17.24
N THR A 119 -10.69 5.68 18.15
CA THR A 119 -11.69 5.38 19.16
C THR A 119 -12.63 6.58 19.35
N GLY A 120 -13.79 6.34 19.95
CA GLY A 120 -14.75 7.38 20.29
C GLY A 120 -15.16 8.23 19.09
N LYS A 121 -15.21 9.54 19.25
CA LYS A 121 -15.72 10.49 18.25
C LYS A 121 -14.96 10.44 16.92
N ASP A 122 -13.65 10.20 16.92
CA ASP A 122 -12.86 10.11 15.69
C ASP A 122 -13.21 8.84 14.90
N PHE A 123 -13.46 7.73 15.60
CA PHE A 123 -13.95 6.50 14.97
C PHE A 123 -15.33 6.70 14.33
N ASP A 124 -16.26 7.29 15.06
CA ASP A 124 -17.62 7.54 14.56
C ASP A 124 -17.58 8.48 13.33
N LYS A 125 -16.72 9.51 13.39
CA LYS A 125 -16.50 10.45 12.27
C LYS A 125 -15.92 9.73 11.05
N ALA A 126 -14.89 8.92 11.22
CA ALA A 126 -14.32 8.14 10.12
C ALA A 126 -15.35 7.19 9.49
N LEU A 127 -16.16 6.52 10.33
CA LEU A 127 -17.21 5.63 9.85
C LEU A 127 -18.29 6.38 9.06
N SER A 128 -18.69 7.57 9.51
CA SER A 128 -19.63 8.45 8.79
C SER A 128 -19.08 8.83 7.42
N ILE A 129 -17.82 9.27 7.37
CA ILE A 129 -17.15 9.66 6.11
C ILE A 129 -17.06 8.48 5.13
N TYR A 130 -16.69 7.28 5.59
CA TYR A 130 -16.69 6.10 4.71
C TYR A 130 -18.09 5.73 4.19
N LYS A 131 -19.14 5.95 5.00
CA LYS A 131 -20.52 5.74 4.52
C LYS A 131 -20.89 6.78 3.46
N ALA A 132 -20.49 8.04 3.63
CA ALA A 132 -20.71 9.09 2.64
C ALA A 132 -19.94 8.77 1.35
N MET A 133 -18.65 8.41 1.42
CA MET A 133 -17.86 8.00 0.25
C MET A 133 -18.54 6.87 -0.54
N LYS A 134 -18.98 5.82 0.16
CA LYS A 134 -19.64 4.67 -0.50
C LYS A 134 -20.93 5.05 -1.20
N LYS A 135 -21.60 6.12 -0.77
CA LYS A 135 -22.86 6.58 -1.35
C LYS A 135 -22.63 7.53 -2.54
N ASP A 136 -21.60 8.40 -2.44
CA ASP A 136 -21.46 9.57 -3.30
C ASP A 136 -20.28 9.43 -4.30
N LEU A 137 -19.40 8.46 -4.09
CA LEU A 137 -18.24 8.13 -4.94
C LEU A 137 -18.28 6.66 -5.40
#